data_64279e76bb37b2bc26e9f9635dbd6cf1
#
_entry.id   64279e76bb37b2bc26e9f9635dbd6cf1
#
_cell.length_a   1.000
_cell.length_b   1.000
_cell.length_c   1.000
_cell.angle_alpha   90.00
_cell.angle_beta   90.00
_cell.angle_gamma   90.00
#
_symmetry.space_group_name_H-M   'P 1'
#
loop_
_entity.id
_entity.type
_entity.pdbx_description
1 polymer ?
#
loop_
_entity_poly.entity_id
_entity_poly.type
_entity_poly.pdbx_seq_one_letter_code
_entity_poly.pdbx_strand_id
1 'polypeptide(L)'
;MPATKIDAILHALGDPTRRAMVERLSHGPISVSKLAEPLNVTLTAVGQHLKVLKKGGLVKTQKDGRVRICRLDASGFAQLRNWIDEQRPALEKQLDRLGEILDQED
;
A
#
# COMPACT_ATOMS: atom_id res chain seq x y z
N MET A 1 -2.54 -20.67 -9.10
CA MET A 1 -1.94 -19.60 -9.92
C MET A 1 -0.74 -19.01 -9.20
N PRO A 2 0.35 -18.72 -9.91
CA PRO A 2 1.46 -18.04 -9.26
C PRO A 2 1.04 -16.65 -8.82
N ALA A 3 1.53 -16.21 -7.67
CA ALA A 3 1.28 -14.87 -7.18
C ALA A 3 1.93 -13.84 -8.11
N THR A 4 1.20 -12.77 -8.45
CA THR A 4 1.68 -11.67 -9.26
C THR A 4 2.15 -10.53 -8.36
N LYS A 5 2.76 -9.50 -8.96
CA LYS A 5 3.15 -8.30 -8.20
C LYS A 5 1.93 -7.62 -7.58
N ILE A 6 0.80 -7.58 -8.28
CA ILE A 6 -0.42 -6.99 -7.73
C ILE A 6 -0.91 -7.77 -6.51
N ASP A 7 -0.77 -9.09 -6.52
CA ASP A 7 -1.15 -9.90 -5.35
C ASP A 7 -0.31 -9.53 -4.13
N ALA A 8 1.00 -9.34 -4.31
CA ALA A 8 1.89 -8.94 -3.23
C ALA A 8 1.55 -7.54 -2.69
N ILE A 9 1.18 -6.62 -3.58
CA ILE A 9 0.78 -5.26 -3.22
C ILE A 9 -0.52 -5.29 -2.39
N LEU A 10 -1.53 -5.97 -2.88
CA LEU A 10 -2.82 -6.06 -2.20
C LEU A 10 -2.71 -6.80 -0.87
N HIS A 11 -1.91 -7.85 -0.82
CA HIS A 11 -1.63 -8.55 0.43
C HIS A 11 -0.98 -7.60 1.45
N ALA A 12 0.02 -6.84 1.02
CA ALA A 12 0.71 -5.89 1.90
C ALA A 12 -0.25 -4.84 2.45
N LEU A 13 -1.15 -4.31 1.61
CA LEU A 13 -2.11 -3.29 2.01
C LEU A 13 -3.34 -3.86 2.71
N GLY A 14 -3.47 -5.18 2.80
CA GLY A 14 -4.59 -5.84 3.46
C GLY A 14 -4.56 -5.78 4.99
N ASP A 15 -3.46 -5.35 5.58
CA ASP A 15 -3.29 -5.28 7.04
C ASP A 15 -3.37 -3.83 7.53
N PRO A 16 -4.18 -3.54 8.57
CA PRO A 16 -4.33 -2.15 9.05
C PRO A 16 -3.04 -1.54 9.60
N THR A 17 -2.18 -2.34 10.24
CA THR A 17 -0.90 -1.84 10.75
C THR A 17 0.01 -1.44 9.58
N ARG A 18 0.07 -2.25 8.53
CA ARG A 18 0.87 -1.91 7.35
C ARG A 18 0.34 -0.67 6.65
N ARG A 19 -0.97 -0.51 6.56
CA ARG A 19 -1.56 0.73 6.01
C ARG A 19 -1.19 1.95 6.86
N ALA A 20 -1.21 1.83 8.18
CA ALA A 20 -0.80 2.91 9.08
C ALA A 20 0.68 3.29 8.86
N MET A 21 1.53 2.29 8.62
CA MET A 21 2.94 2.53 8.32
C MET A 21 3.10 3.30 7.00
N VAL A 22 2.37 2.91 5.97
CA VAL A 22 2.37 3.61 4.68
C VAL A 22 1.91 5.06 4.85
N GLU A 23 0.83 5.27 5.58
CA GLU A 23 0.30 6.62 5.83
C GLU A 23 1.33 7.49 6.55
N ARG A 24 2.02 6.94 7.54
CA ARG A 24 3.08 7.68 8.24
C ARG A 24 4.23 8.02 7.28
N LEU A 25 4.64 7.07 6.45
CA LEU A 25 5.73 7.28 5.49
C LEU A 25 5.36 8.24 4.37
N SER A 26 4.07 8.49 4.14
CA SER A 26 3.63 9.49 3.16
C SER A 26 4.02 10.91 3.56
N HIS A 27 4.34 11.13 4.83
CA HIS A 27 4.81 12.43 5.32
C HIS A 27 6.33 12.60 5.19
N GLY A 28 7.02 11.56 4.75
CA GLY A 28 8.46 11.61 4.51
C GLY A 28 9.21 10.43 5.13
N PRO A 29 10.49 10.27 4.77
CA PRO A 29 11.31 9.20 5.33
C PRO A 29 11.44 9.32 6.86
N ILE A 30 11.56 8.16 7.52
CA ILE A 30 11.64 8.11 8.98
C ILE A 30 12.43 6.85 9.38
N SER A 31 13.08 6.88 10.54
CA SER A 31 13.77 5.71 11.04
C SER A 31 12.78 4.60 11.42
N VAL A 32 13.23 3.35 11.34
CA VAL A 32 12.42 2.20 11.73
C VAL A 32 11.95 2.33 13.18
N SER A 33 12.83 2.80 14.08
CA SER A 33 12.49 2.97 15.49
C SER A 33 11.37 3.98 15.69
N LYS A 34 11.43 5.11 15.01
CA LYS A 34 10.39 6.14 15.11
C LYS A 34 9.08 5.71 14.45
N LEU A 35 9.17 4.91 13.38
CA LEU A 35 8.00 4.35 12.74
C LEU A 35 7.25 3.42 13.68
N ALA A 36 7.97 2.67 14.51
CA ALA A 36 7.39 1.71 15.46
C ALA A 36 6.67 2.37 16.63
N GLU A 37 7.15 3.51 17.11
CA GLU A 37 6.66 4.14 18.34
C GLU A 37 5.15 4.29 18.41
N PRO A 38 4.47 4.93 17.44
CA PRO A 38 3.04 5.16 17.55
C PRO A 38 2.18 3.93 17.27
N LEU A 39 2.77 2.85 16.77
CA LEU A 39 2.03 1.66 16.38
C LEU A 39 1.79 0.69 17.53
N ASN A 40 2.46 0.90 18.66
CA ASN A 40 2.37 0.04 19.84
C ASN A 40 2.65 -1.44 19.52
N VAL A 41 3.64 -1.67 18.67
CA VAL A 41 4.10 -3.02 18.27
C VAL A 41 5.60 -3.11 18.49
N THR A 42 6.11 -4.34 18.56
CA THR A 42 7.55 -4.57 18.77
C THR A 42 8.35 -4.22 17.51
N LEU A 43 9.64 -3.94 17.68
CA LEU A 43 10.54 -3.73 16.54
C LEU A 43 10.61 -4.95 15.63
N THR A 44 10.52 -6.15 16.21
CA THR A 44 10.47 -7.40 15.44
C THR A 44 9.24 -7.44 14.53
N ALA A 45 8.07 -7.06 15.08
CA ALA A 45 6.84 -7.01 14.29
C ALA A 45 6.92 -5.98 13.19
N VAL A 46 7.47 -4.79 13.49
CA VAL A 46 7.68 -3.75 12.46
C VAL A 46 8.59 -4.27 11.36
N GLY A 47 9.67 -4.98 11.71
CA GLY A 47 10.57 -5.57 10.73
C GLY A 47 9.87 -6.56 9.82
N GLN A 48 8.96 -7.39 10.36
CA GLN A 48 8.17 -8.34 9.58
C GLN A 48 7.20 -7.61 8.64
N HIS A 49 6.53 -6.56 9.12
CA HIS A 49 5.65 -5.75 8.29
C HIS A 49 6.41 -5.05 7.17
N LEU A 50 7.60 -4.52 7.46
CA LEU A 50 8.44 -3.90 6.44
C LEU A 50 8.86 -4.89 5.36
N LYS A 51 9.15 -6.12 5.74
CA LYS A 51 9.51 -7.18 4.80
C LYS A 51 8.38 -7.43 3.79
N VAL A 52 7.14 -7.48 4.28
CA VAL A 52 5.96 -7.65 3.42
C VAL A 52 5.77 -6.45 2.50
N LEU A 53 5.90 -5.23 3.05
CA LEU A 53 5.78 -4.00 2.27
C LEU A 53 6.88 -3.89 1.19
N LYS A 54 8.11 -4.28 1.52
CA LYS A 54 9.21 -4.31 0.55
C LYS A 54 8.95 -5.28 -0.58
N LYS A 55 8.41 -6.45 -0.27
CA LYS A 55 8.08 -7.47 -1.27
C LYS A 55 7.05 -6.94 -2.26
N GLY A 56 6.13 -6.11 -1.80
CA GLY A 56 5.15 -5.45 -2.67
C GLY A 56 5.70 -4.23 -3.42
N GLY A 57 6.95 -3.85 -3.18
CA GLY A 57 7.53 -2.66 -3.81
C GLY A 57 6.95 -1.35 -3.30
N LEU A 58 6.41 -1.34 -2.09
CA LEU A 58 5.75 -0.16 -1.50
C LEU A 58 6.68 0.64 -0.60
N VAL A 59 7.69 -0.01 -0.04
CA VAL A 59 8.64 0.59 0.90
C VAL A 59 10.04 0.12 0.55
N LYS A 60 11.01 0.98 0.76
CA LYS A 60 12.42 0.61 0.72
C LYS A 60 13.11 1.16 1.96
N THR A 61 14.19 0.51 2.35
CA THR A 61 14.96 0.91 3.51
C THR A 61 16.41 1.11 3.11
N GLN A 62 17.05 2.03 3.80
CA GLN A 62 18.46 2.34 3.56
C GLN A 62 19.14 2.54 4.90
N LYS A 63 20.31 1.94 5.05
CA LYS A 63 21.11 2.13 6.25
C LYS A 63 21.87 3.44 6.14
N ASP A 64 21.72 4.30 7.14
CA ASP A 64 22.42 5.58 7.27
C ASP A 64 23.16 5.56 8.59
N GLY A 65 24.46 5.19 8.54
CA GLY A 65 25.22 4.96 9.75
C GLY A 65 24.67 3.78 10.53
N ARG A 66 24.24 4.03 11.78
CA ARG A 66 23.62 3.01 12.64
C ARG A 66 22.10 3.00 12.56
N VAL A 67 21.54 3.91 11.77
CA VAL A 67 20.09 4.10 11.69
C VAL A 67 19.59 3.53 10.38
N ARG A 68 18.49 2.80 10.46
CA ARG A 68 17.79 2.30 9.26
C ARG A 68 16.64 3.25 8.95
N ILE A 69 16.66 3.82 7.76
CA ILE A 69 15.66 4.78 7.30
C ILE A 69 14.70 4.07 6.35
N CYS A 70 13.40 4.27 6.57
CA CYS A 70 12.34 3.78 5.69
C CYS A 70 11.78 4.92 4.86
N ARG A 71 11.40 4.60 3.63
CA ARG A 71 10.72 5.54 2.74
C ARG A 71 9.76 4.79 1.82
N LEU A 72 8.79 5.50 1.28
CA LEU A 72 7.91 4.91 0.28
C LEU A 72 8.70 4.64 -1.00
N ASP A 73 8.34 3.54 -1.66
CA ASP A 73 8.87 3.19 -2.97
C ASP A 73 7.74 3.40 -3.99
N ALA A 74 7.96 4.28 -4.95
CA ALA A 74 6.94 4.62 -5.94
C ALA A 74 6.58 3.45 -6.86
N SER A 75 7.47 2.44 -7.02
CA SER A 75 7.27 1.38 -8.00
C SER A 75 6.02 0.54 -7.74
N GLY A 76 5.79 0.14 -6.48
CA GLY A 76 4.60 -0.64 -6.12
C GLY A 76 3.32 0.18 -6.27
N PHE A 77 3.35 1.44 -5.85
CA PHE A 77 2.19 2.33 -5.98
C PHE A 77 1.85 2.60 -7.44
N ALA A 78 2.85 2.75 -8.31
CA ALA A 78 2.63 2.92 -9.75
C ALA A 78 1.94 1.68 -10.34
N GLN A 79 2.35 0.49 -9.93
CA GLN A 79 1.72 -0.76 -10.39
C GLN A 79 0.28 -0.88 -9.90
N LEU A 80 0.02 -0.49 -8.65
CA LEU A 80 -1.33 -0.47 -8.10
C LEU A 80 -2.22 0.50 -8.88
N ARG A 81 -1.70 1.69 -9.15
CA ARG A 81 -2.42 2.69 -9.93
C ARG A 81 -2.75 2.18 -11.32
N ASN A 82 -1.79 1.55 -11.99
CA ASN A 82 -2.01 0.98 -13.32
C ASN A 82 -3.08 -0.10 -13.30
N TRP A 83 -3.06 -0.97 -12.30
CA TRP A 83 -4.08 -2.01 -12.15
C TRP A 83 -5.48 -1.41 -11.97
N ILE A 84 -5.60 -0.39 -11.11
CA ILE A 84 -6.86 0.32 -10.89
C ILE A 84 -7.33 0.97 -12.19
N ASP A 85 -6.44 1.64 -12.91
CA ASP A 85 -6.76 2.30 -14.17
C ASP A 85 -7.24 1.31 -15.23
N GLU A 86 -6.71 0.09 -15.25
CA GLU A 86 -7.14 -0.97 -16.15
C GLU A 86 -8.59 -1.41 -15.89
N GLN A 87 -9.07 -1.29 -14.64
CA GLN A 87 -10.43 -1.64 -14.26
C GLN A 87 -11.43 -0.50 -14.52
N ARG A 88 -10.94 0.73 -14.74
CA ARG A 88 -11.77 1.92 -14.82
C ARG A 88 -12.84 1.87 -15.91
N PRO A 89 -12.54 1.47 -17.15
CA PRO A 89 -13.56 1.44 -18.20
C PRO A 89 -14.75 0.55 -17.87
N ALA A 90 -14.50 -0.64 -17.33
CA ALA A 90 -15.57 -1.56 -16.94
C ALA A 90 -16.38 -1.01 -15.77
N LEU A 91 -15.70 -0.42 -14.77
CA LEU A 91 -16.36 0.15 -13.60
C LEU A 91 -17.22 1.35 -13.98
N GLU A 92 -16.72 2.26 -14.80
CA GLU A 92 -17.47 3.43 -15.27
C GLU A 92 -18.72 3.01 -16.04
N LYS A 93 -18.60 2.00 -16.89
CA LYS A 93 -19.73 1.46 -17.65
C LYS A 93 -20.81 0.92 -16.73
N GLN A 94 -20.43 0.21 -15.67
CA GLN A 94 -21.38 -0.32 -14.69
C GLN A 94 -22.05 0.79 -13.90
N LEU A 95 -21.30 1.83 -13.52
CA LEU A 95 -21.85 2.98 -12.81
C LEU A 95 -22.84 3.75 -13.68
N ASP A 96 -22.55 3.89 -14.98
CA ASP A 96 -23.48 4.52 -15.93
C ASP A 96 -24.77 3.72 -16.03
N ARG A 97 -24.70 2.39 -16.10
CA ARG A 97 -25.89 1.52 -16.11
C ARG A 97 -26.70 1.66 -14.83
N LEU A 98 -26.04 1.74 -13.68
CA LEU A 98 -26.73 1.94 -12.41
C LEU A 98 -27.45 3.29 -12.40
N GLY A 99 -26.79 4.34 -12.89
CA GLY A 99 -27.39 5.68 -13.02
C GLY A 99 -28.64 5.66 -13.88
N GLU A 100 -28.60 4.96 -15.02
CA GLU A 100 -29.76 4.79 -15.91
C GLU A 100 -30.92 4.09 -15.21
N ILE A 101 -30.63 3.05 -14.44
CA ILE A 101 -31.65 2.31 -13.68
C ILE A 101 -32.28 3.21 -12.63
N LEU A 102 -31.48 3.99 -11.90
CA LEU A 102 -31.97 4.91 -10.87
C LEU A 102 -32.84 6.02 -11.47
N ASP A 103 -32.46 6.53 -12.65
CA ASP A 103 -33.25 7.56 -13.34
C ASP A 103 -34.61 7.04 -13.81
N GLN A 104 -34.75 5.74 -14.00
CA GLN A 104 -36.02 5.12 -14.42
C GLN A 104 -36.97 4.82 -13.27
N GLU A 105 -36.55 4.97 -12.04
CA GLU A 105 -37.33 4.63 -10.83
C GLU A 105 -38.14 5.79 -10.28
N ASP A 106 -38.61 6.68 -11.07
CA ASP A 106 -39.47 7.79 -10.61
C ASP A 106 -40.84 7.30 -10.13
#